data_cb8d46a97195674e9f53407b4ea5e5a9
#
_entry.id   cb8d46a97195674e9f53407b4ea5e5a9
#
_cell.length_a   1.000
_cell.length_b   1.000
_cell.length_c   1.000
_cell.angle_alpha   90.00
_cell.angle_beta   90.00
_cell.angle_gamma   90.00
#
_symmetry.space_group_name_H-M   'P 1'
#
loop_
_entity.id
_entity.type
_entity.pdbx_description
1 polymer ?
#
loop_
_entity_poly.entity_id
_entity_poly.type
_entity_poly.pdbx_seq_one_letter_code
_entity_poly.pdbx_strand_id
1 'polypeptide(L)'
;AIVDVRSSPYSQYKSEFNKEHLKDSLKKNNITYVFLGEECGARVSDKSCYTNGKVDYSLVAKTDLFKTGIQRLINGADKYSLALMCAEKDPITCHRTILICRNLIKEGIIIKHVLENGDIELHEDSEKRLLKLFKLHHPDLFRTEQERLNEAYARQGEKIAYEAEDQKELI
;
A
#
# COMPACT_ATOMS: atom_id res chain seq x y z
N ALA A 1 11.59 2.92 12.37
CA ALA A 1 11.55 3.91 11.27
C ALA A 1 10.14 4.04 10.72
N ILE A 2 9.75 5.26 10.32
CA ILE A 2 8.55 5.52 9.52
C ILE A 2 8.94 5.55 8.04
N VAL A 3 8.27 4.71 7.24
CA VAL A 3 8.44 4.68 5.79
C VAL A 3 7.20 5.29 5.15
N ASP A 4 7.36 6.48 4.60
CA ASP A 4 6.29 7.20 3.91
C ASP A 4 6.16 6.69 2.48
N VAL A 5 5.06 5.99 2.20
CA VAL A 5 4.74 5.41 0.89
C VAL A 5 3.67 6.21 0.13
N ARG A 6 3.35 7.41 0.58
CA ARG A 6 2.45 8.32 -0.14
C ARG A 6 3.13 8.84 -1.39
N SER A 7 2.48 8.77 -2.54
CA SER A 7 2.99 9.36 -3.80
C SER A 7 3.16 10.88 -3.70
N SER A 8 2.30 11.55 -2.91
CA SER A 8 2.40 12.98 -2.62
C SER A 8 2.38 13.19 -1.09
N PRO A 9 3.55 13.44 -0.47
CA PRO A 9 3.66 13.59 0.98
C PRO A 9 3.35 15.02 1.44
N TYR A 10 2.39 15.67 0.80
CA TYR A 10 1.97 17.06 1.07
C TYR A 10 0.45 17.15 1.18
N SER A 11 -0.02 17.92 2.15
CA SER A 11 -1.44 18.21 2.39
C SER A 11 -1.64 19.67 2.75
N GLN A 12 -2.62 20.32 2.15
CA GLN A 12 -3.04 21.67 2.52
C GLN A 12 -3.78 21.71 3.86
N TYR A 13 -4.44 20.59 4.22
CA TYR A 13 -5.29 20.49 5.42
C TYR A 13 -4.55 20.00 6.66
N LYS A 14 -3.44 19.27 6.46
CA LYS A 14 -2.67 18.59 7.51
C LYS A 14 -1.18 18.82 7.29
N SER A 15 -0.76 20.07 7.38
CA SER A 15 0.63 20.48 7.10
C SER A 15 1.66 19.85 8.04
N GLU A 16 1.23 19.46 9.26
CA GLU A 16 2.07 18.72 10.21
C GLU A 16 2.54 17.36 9.69
N PHE A 17 1.81 16.76 8.73
CA PHE A 17 2.20 15.52 8.04
C PHE A 17 2.92 15.75 6.71
N ASN A 18 3.23 17.01 6.36
CA ASN A 18 4.07 17.27 5.20
C ASN A 18 5.49 16.75 5.45
N LYS A 19 6.13 16.29 4.38
CA LYS A 19 7.40 15.55 4.41
C LYS A 19 8.45 16.17 5.34
N GLU A 20 8.67 17.47 5.23
CA GLU A 20 9.69 18.19 5.98
C GLU A 20 9.31 18.26 7.47
N HIS A 21 8.08 18.69 7.78
CA HIS A 21 7.59 18.82 9.15
C HIS A 21 7.57 17.47 9.87
N LEU A 22 7.07 16.43 9.18
CA LEU A 22 7.03 15.09 9.73
C LEU A 22 8.43 14.54 10.00
N LYS A 23 9.36 14.71 9.04
CA LYS A 23 10.76 14.29 9.18
C LYS A 23 11.42 14.95 10.39
N ASP A 24 11.22 16.25 10.58
CA ASP A 24 11.79 17.01 11.71
C ASP A 24 11.18 16.57 13.05
N SER A 25 9.86 16.35 13.08
CA SER A 25 9.16 15.84 14.27
C SER A 25 9.63 14.45 14.67
N LEU A 26 9.76 13.54 13.71
CA LEU A 26 10.25 12.17 13.94
C LEU A 26 11.70 12.18 14.43
N LYS A 27 12.55 13.01 13.83
CA LYS A 27 13.96 13.14 14.23
C LYS A 27 14.10 13.58 15.71
N LYS A 28 13.25 14.49 16.20
CA LYS A 28 13.23 14.91 17.62
C LYS A 28 12.88 13.76 18.57
N ASN A 29 12.23 12.73 18.07
CA ASN A 29 11.85 11.54 18.82
C ASN A 29 12.73 10.31 18.51
N ASN A 30 13.90 10.49 17.88
CA ASN A 30 14.83 9.45 17.49
C ASN A 30 14.21 8.40 16.54
N ILE A 31 13.23 8.82 15.72
CA ILE A 31 12.59 7.97 14.71
C ILE A 31 13.11 8.39 13.33
N THR A 32 13.60 7.43 12.57
CA THR A 32 14.07 7.67 11.20
C THR A 32 12.89 7.82 10.24
N TYR A 33 12.93 8.83 9.38
CA TYR A 33 11.99 9.02 8.28
C TYR A 33 12.63 8.56 6.97
N VAL A 34 11.93 7.70 6.22
CA VAL A 34 12.33 7.22 4.90
C VAL A 34 11.19 7.52 3.92
N PHE A 35 11.50 8.10 2.77
CA PHE A 35 10.52 8.31 1.71
C PHE A 35 10.69 7.21 0.64
N LEU A 36 9.62 6.48 0.36
CA LEU A 36 9.50 5.48 -0.70
C LEU A 36 8.25 5.69 -1.58
N GLY A 37 7.76 6.93 -1.64
CA GLY A 37 6.57 7.25 -2.43
C GLY A 37 6.76 7.15 -3.94
N GLU A 38 8.01 7.25 -4.43
CA GLU A 38 8.33 7.05 -5.84
C GLU A 38 8.28 5.57 -6.21
N GLU A 39 8.87 4.71 -5.37
CA GLU A 39 8.96 3.26 -5.62
C GLU A 39 7.66 2.53 -5.27
N CYS A 40 7.00 2.94 -4.21
CA CYS A 40 5.89 2.18 -3.60
C CYS A 40 4.55 2.94 -3.58
N GLY A 41 4.50 4.16 -4.11
CA GLY A 41 3.29 4.97 -4.09
C GLY A 41 2.17 4.46 -5.00
N ALA A 42 0.92 4.86 -4.68
CA ALA A 42 -0.26 4.44 -5.45
C ALA A 42 -0.40 5.14 -6.81
N ARG A 43 0.24 6.31 -6.99
CA ARG A 43 0.21 7.10 -8.23
C ARG A 43 1.52 6.88 -8.98
N VAL A 44 1.48 6.09 -10.02
CA VAL A 44 2.66 5.69 -10.79
C VAL A 44 2.77 6.57 -12.02
N SER A 45 3.98 7.06 -12.32
CA SER A 45 4.24 7.88 -13.52
C SER A 45 4.29 7.06 -14.80
N ASP A 46 4.68 5.79 -14.71
CA ASP A 46 4.77 4.88 -15.85
C ASP A 46 3.38 4.52 -16.38
N LYS A 47 3.07 5.02 -17.57
CA LYS A 47 1.78 4.78 -18.26
C LYS A 47 1.54 3.32 -18.62
N SER A 48 2.57 2.50 -18.73
CA SER A 48 2.42 1.06 -18.95
C SER A 48 1.78 0.31 -17.79
N CYS A 49 1.74 0.94 -16.61
CA CYS A 49 1.07 0.42 -15.42
C CYS A 49 -0.43 0.76 -15.34
N TYR A 50 -1.01 1.32 -16.40
CA TYR A 50 -2.41 1.72 -16.43
C TYR A 50 -3.24 0.79 -17.32
N THR A 51 -4.44 0.42 -16.85
CA THR A 51 -5.46 -0.30 -17.59
C THR A 51 -6.76 0.50 -17.52
N ASN A 52 -7.34 0.86 -18.66
CA ASN A 52 -8.57 1.67 -18.73
C ASN A 52 -8.51 2.98 -17.90
N GLY A 53 -7.37 3.69 -17.94
CA GLY A 53 -7.19 4.95 -17.20
C GLY A 53 -6.87 4.80 -15.71
N LYS A 54 -6.88 3.58 -15.18
CA LYS A 54 -6.57 3.28 -13.75
C LYS A 54 -5.24 2.56 -13.61
N VAL A 55 -4.57 2.83 -12.49
CA VAL A 55 -3.37 2.08 -12.12
C VAL A 55 -3.71 0.62 -11.88
N ASP A 56 -3.01 -0.28 -12.56
CA ASP A 56 -3.08 -1.73 -12.32
C ASP A 56 -1.94 -2.17 -11.39
N TYR A 57 -2.28 -2.49 -10.16
CA TYR A 57 -1.28 -2.91 -9.16
C TYR A 57 -0.57 -4.21 -9.53
N SER A 58 -1.15 -5.04 -10.41
CA SER A 58 -0.48 -6.24 -10.90
C SER A 58 0.64 -5.92 -11.89
N LEU A 59 0.50 -4.83 -12.65
CA LEU A 59 1.54 -4.31 -13.53
C LEU A 59 2.61 -3.56 -12.72
N VAL A 60 2.19 -2.71 -11.77
CA VAL A 60 3.12 -2.01 -10.87
C VAL A 60 4.05 -3.00 -10.16
N ALA A 61 3.51 -4.10 -9.63
CA ALA A 61 4.30 -5.12 -8.92
C ALA A 61 5.38 -5.79 -9.79
N LYS A 62 5.30 -5.68 -11.10
CA LYS A 62 6.29 -6.23 -12.04
C LYS A 62 7.41 -5.25 -12.38
N THR A 63 7.23 -3.96 -12.11
CA THR A 63 8.24 -2.93 -12.44
C THR A 63 9.49 -3.08 -11.57
N ASP A 64 10.65 -2.75 -12.14
CA ASP A 64 11.91 -2.80 -11.40
C ASP A 64 11.97 -1.73 -10.32
N LEU A 65 11.30 -0.59 -10.53
CA LEU A 65 11.19 0.46 -9.52
C LEU A 65 10.48 -0.05 -8.25
N PHE A 66 9.31 -0.68 -8.41
CA PHE A 66 8.58 -1.25 -7.28
C PHE A 66 9.35 -2.38 -6.59
N LYS A 67 9.96 -3.29 -7.36
CA LYS A 67 10.81 -4.37 -6.81
C LYS A 67 11.98 -3.82 -6.00
N THR A 68 12.59 -2.72 -6.47
CA THR A 68 13.64 -2.02 -5.71
C THR A 68 13.11 -1.49 -4.39
N GLY A 69 11.91 -0.88 -4.38
CA GLY A 69 11.23 -0.43 -3.17
C GLY A 69 10.97 -1.57 -2.17
N ILE A 70 10.43 -2.69 -2.67
CA ILE A 70 10.20 -3.90 -1.85
C ILE A 70 11.52 -4.42 -1.26
N GLN A 71 12.59 -4.52 -2.05
CA GLN A 71 13.90 -4.96 -1.56
C GLN A 71 14.47 -4.03 -0.48
N ARG A 72 14.27 -2.71 -0.63
CA ARG A 72 14.65 -1.73 0.40
C ARG A 72 13.88 -1.94 1.71
N LEU A 73 12.58 -2.27 1.63
CA LEU A 73 11.75 -2.59 2.80
C LEU A 73 12.22 -3.87 3.49
N ILE A 74 12.51 -4.93 2.73
CA ILE A 74 13.03 -6.19 3.27
C ILE A 74 14.36 -5.94 4.01
N ASN A 75 15.33 -5.31 3.34
CA ASN A 75 16.64 -5.00 3.93
C ASN A 75 16.52 -4.07 5.16
N GLY A 76 15.50 -3.21 5.19
CA GLY A 76 15.19 -2.35 6.32
C GLY A 76 14.59 -3.11 7.49
N ALA A 77 13.70 -4.07 7.23
CA ALA A 77 13.03 -4.88 8.24
C ALA A 77 14.01 -5.81 9.00
N ASP A 78 15.10 -6.22 8.35
CA ASP A 78 16.16 -6.99 8.98
C ASP A 78 16.91 -6.22 10.09
N LYS A 79 16.88 -4.89 10.03
CA LYS A 79 17.66 -4.01 10.90
C LYS A 79 16.83 -3.13 11.82
N TYR A 80 15.57 -2.87 11.45
CA TYR A 80 14.71 -1.91 12.11
C TYR A 80 13.26 -2.42 12.20
N SER A 81 12.55 -1.96 13.22
CA SER A 81 11.09 -2.01 13.20
C SER A 81 10.57 -0.93 12.25
N LEU A 82 9.88 -1.34 11.19
CA LEU A 82 9.36 -0.43 10.17
C LEU A 82 7.86 -0.22 10.35
N ALA A 83 7.40 1.02 10.20
CA ALA A 83 5.97 1.34 10.06
C ALA A 83 5.74 2.06 8.72
N LEU A 84 4.95 1.43 7.84
CA LEU A 84 4.54 2.05 6.58
C LEU A 84 3.43 3.08 6.84
N MET A 85 3.62 4.31 6.37
CA MET A 85 2.65 5.38 6.52
C MET A 85 1.98 5.75 5.19
N CYS A 86 0.65 5.85 5.23
CA CYS A 86 -0.16 6.38 4.15
C CYS A 86 -1.31 7.23 4.72
N ALA A 87 -2.19 7.76 3.87
CA ALA A 87 -3.29 8.65 4.27
C ALA A 87 -4.56 7.90 4.70
N GLU A 88 -4.81 6.72 4.17
CA GLU A 88 -6.01 5.93 4.43
C GLU A 88 -5.99 5.30 5.82
N LYS A 89 -7.15 5.34 6.51
CA LYS A 89 -7.32 4.81 7.87
C LYS A 89 -7.38 3.29 7.90
N ASP A 90 -8.31 2.70 7.10
CA ASP A 90 -8.50 1.25 7.07
C ASP A 90 -7.44 0.58 6.18
N PRO A 91 -6.71 -0.42 6.71
CA PRO A 91 -5.70 -1.15 5.94
C PRO A 91 -6.21 -1.73 4.62
N ILE A 92 -7.39 -2.34 4.60
CA ILE A 92 -7.92 -2.99 3.38
C ILE A 92 -8.41 -2.01 2.30
N THR A 93 -8.50 -0.72 2.61
CA THR A 93 -8.82 0.33 1.62
C THR A 93 -7.58 1.09 1.16
N CYS A 94 -6.39 0.61 1.53
CA CYS A 94 -5.13 1.29 1.28
C CYS A 94 -4.19 0.45 0.41
N HIS A 95 -3.48 1.11 -0.50
CA HIS A 95 -2.45 0.46 -1.31
C HIS A 95 -1.30 -0.14 -0.46
N ARG A 96 -1.08 0.33 0.78
CA ARG A 96 -0.13 -0.33 1.71
C ARG A 96 -0.42 -1.82 1.82
N THR A 97 -1.69 -2.19 2.05
CA THR A 97 -2.10 -3.59 2.18
C THR A 97 -2.21 -4.26 0.81
N ILE A 98 -2.93 -3.62 -0.11
CA ILE A 98 -3.36 -4.24 -1.37
C ILE A 98 -2.20 -4.43 -2.36
N LEU A 99 -1.19 -3.55 -2.32
CA LEU A 99 -0.02 -3.64 -3.18
C LEU A 99 1.24 -4.03 -2.39
N ILE A 100 1.62 -3.26 -1.36
CA ILE A 100 2.94 -3.42 -0.72
C ILE A 100 2.96 -4.65 0.19
N CYS A 101 2.07 -4.73 1.18
CA CYS A 101 2.03 -5.83 2.15
C CYS A 101 1.82 -7.19 1.48
N ARG A 102 0.92 -7.26 0.47
CA ARG A 102 0.70 -8.46 -0.34
C ARG A 102 1.99 -9.01 -0.98
N ASN A 103 2.93 -8.15 -1.33
CA ASN A 103 4.21 -8.57 -1.89
C ASN A 103 5.24 -8.90 -0.80
N LEU A 104 5.25 -8.15 0.32
CA LEU A 104 6.16 -8.43 1.45
C LEU A 104 5.85 -9.76 2.15
N ILE A 105 4.59 -10.16 2.26
CA ILE A 105 4.18 -11.46 2.84
C ILE A 105 4.79 -12.64 2.07
N LYS A 106 4.90 -12.55 0.75
CA LYS A 106 5.52 -13.59 -0.09
C LYS A 106 7.01 -13.78 0.23
N GLU A 107 7.63 -12.76 0.80
CA GLU A 107 9.03 -12.76 1.24
C GLU A 107 9.18 -13.14 2.72
N GLY A 108 8.11 -13.62 3.37
CA GLY A 108 8.12 -14.07 4.76
C GLY A 108 8.11 -12.97 5.82
N ILE A 109 7.83 -11.72 5.43
CA ILE A 109 7.77 -10.60 6.38
C ILE A 109 6.46 -10.68 7.20
N ILE A 110 6.60 -10.62 8.52
CA ILE A 110 5.45 -10.57 9.44
C ILE A 110 4.89 -9.16 9.47
N ILE A 111 3.59 -9.03 9.15
CA ILE A 111 2.92 -7.74 9.02
C ILE A 111 1.79 -7.64 10.05
N LYS A 112 1.73 -6.47 10.69
CA LYS A 112 0.64 -6.06 11.57
C LYS A 112 0.15 -4.69 11.11
N HIS A 113 -1.15 -4.45 11.21
CA HIS A 113 -1.76 -3.17 10.86
C HIS A 113 -2.16 -2.42 12.13
N VAL A 114 -1.80 -1.15 12.22
CA VAL A 114 -2.30 -0.23 13.25
C VAL A 114 -3.61 0.36 12.74
N LEU A 115 -4.69 0.15 13.45
CA LEU A 115 -6.03 0.66 13.14
C LEU A 115 -6.19 2.11 13.65
N GLU A 116 -7.28 2.78 13.24
CA GLU A 116 -7.59 4.16 13.63
C GLU A 116 -7.70 4.36 15.15
N ASN A 117 -8.21 3.35 15.86
CA ASN A 117 -8.36 3.36 17.32
C ASN A 117 -7.07 2.96 18.07
N GLY A 118 -6.00 2.67 17.35
CA GLY A 118 -4.71 2.23 17.91
C GLY A 118 -4.59 0.73 18.13
N ASP A 119 -5.63 -0.06 17.88
CA ASP A 119 -5.56 -1.51 17.96
C ASP A 119 -4.66 -2.10 16.88
N ILE A 120 -4.18 -3.31 17.13
CA ILE A 120 -3.35 -4.06 16.20
C ILE A 120 -4.16 -5.17 15.56
N GLU A 121 -4.27 -5.16 14.24
CA GLU A 121 -4.86 -6.21 13.42
C GLU A 121 -3.75 -7.03 12.75
N LEU A 122 -3.83 -8.35 12.81
CA LEU A 122 -2.94 -9.22 12.06
C LEU A 122 -3.28 -9.15 10.55
N HIS A 123 -2.28 -9.30 9.69
CA HIS A 123 -2.52 -9.25 8.24
C HIS A 123 -3.51 -10.32 7.76
N GLU A 124 -3.44 -11.52 8.34
CA GLU A 124 -4.39 -12.61 8.07
C GLU A 124 -5.85 -12.22 8.40
N ASP A 125 -6.07 -11.41 9.44
CA ASP A 125 -7.40 -10.95 9.79
C ASP A 125 -7.90 -9.86 8.83
N SER A 126 -7.00 -9.00 8.35
CA SER A 126 -7.29 -8.08 7.23
C SER A 126 -7.67 -8.86 5.96
N GLU A 127 -6.99 -9.97 5.64
CA GLU A 127 -7.31 -10.83 4.49
C GLU A 127 -8.68 -11.49 4.65
N LYS A 128 -9.02 -11.98 5.84
CA LYS A 128 -10.37 -12.51 6.14
C LYS A 128 -11.45 -11.44 5.95
N ARG A 129 -11.19 -10.19 6.37
CA ARG A 129 -12.09 -9.05 6.12
C ARG A 129 -12.24 -8.77 4.63
N LEU A 130 -11.14 -8.84 3.88
CA LEU A 130 -11.13 -8.62 2.44
C LEU A 130 -11.95 -9.70 1.72
N LEU A 131 -11.80 -10.97 2.08
CA LEU A 131 -12.62 -12.07 1.58
C LEU A 131 -14.12 -11.86 1.87
N LYS A 132 -14.47 -11.42 3.10
CA LYS A 132 -15.86 -11.12 3.48
C LYS A 132 -16.42 -9.96 2.67
N LEU A 133 -15.63 -8.90 2.43
CA LEU A 133 -16.05 -7.72 1.66
C LEU A 133 -16.56 -8.09 0.25
N PHE A 134 -15.91 -9.08 -0.37
CA PHE A 134 -16.28 -9.55 -1.71
C PHE A 134 -17.12 -10.83 -1.72
N LYS A 135 -17.60 -11.31 -0.55
CA LYS A 135 -18.38 -12.55 -0.40
C LYS A 135 -17.63 -13.80 -0.91
N LEU A 136 -16.30 -13.79 -0.79
CA LEU A 136 -15.39 -14.87 -1.20
C LEU A 136 -14.89 -15.73 -0.02
N HIS A 137 -15.44 -15.54 1.17
CA HIS A 137 -15.00 -16.22 2.40
C HIS A 137 -15.54 -17.66 2.55
N HIS A 138 -16.56 -18.02 1.78
CA HIS A 138 -17.05 -19.41 1.78
C HIS A 138 -16.22 -20.27 0.85
N PRO A 139 -15.89 -21.50 1.25
CA PRO A 139 -15.29 -22.49 0.33
C PRO A 139 -16.20 -22.74 -0.88
N ASP A 140 -15.60 -22.93 -2.03
CA ASP A 140 -16.31 -23.46 -3.20
C ASP A 140 -15.57 -24.66 -3.79
N LEU A 141 -16.23 -25.39 -4.70
CA LEU A 141 -15.70 -26.65 -5.26
C LEU A 141 -14.58 -26.42 -6.29
N PHE A 142 -14.44 -25.21 -6.83
CA PHE A 142 -13.61 -24.95 -8.01
C PHE A 142 -12.39 -24.07 -7.71
N ARG A 143 -12.37 -23.38 -6.55
CA ARG A 143 -11.33 -22.42 -6.21
C ARG A 143 -10.74 -22.70 -4.83
N THR A 144 -9.45 -22.73 -4.76
CA THR A 144 -8.71 -22.74 -3.50
C THR A 144 -8.92 -21.42 -2.73
N GLU A 145 -8.61 -21.42 -1.46
CA GLU A 145 -8.65 -20.17 -0.65
C GLU A 145 -7.71 -19.11 -1.23
N GLN A 146 -6.53 -19.52 -1.70
CA GLN A 146 -5.55 -18.62 -2.31
C GLN A 146 -6.08 -17.97 -3.61
N GLU A 147 -6.81 -18.70 -4.43
CA GLU A 147 -7.41 -18.15 -5.65
C GLU A 147 -8.50 -17.14 -5.31
N ARG A 148 -9.36 -17.45 -4.32
CA ARG A 148 -10.37 -16.50 -3.84
C ARG A 148 -9.74 -15.24 -3.24
N LEU A 149 -8.65 -15.40 -2.49
CA LEU A 149 -7.92 -14.29 -1.90
C LEU A 149 -7.26 -13.42 -2.99
N ASN A 150 -6.66 -14.03 -4.00
CA ASN A 150 -6.10 -13.32 -5.15
C ASN A 150 -7.17 -12.51 -5.91
N GLU A 151 -8.36 -13.08 -6.07
CA GLU A 151 -9.51 -12.39 -6.64
C GLU A 151 -9.95 -11.20 -5.78
N ALA A 152 -10.03 -11.38 -4.46
CA ALA A 152 -10.38 -10.30 -3.53
C ALA A 152 -9.38 -9.13 -3.60
N TYR A 153 -8.09 -9.43 -3.64
CA TYR A 153 -7.04 -8.43 -3.84
C TYR A 153 -7.16 -7.70 -5.18
N ALA A 154 -7.44 -8.43 -6.27
CA ALA A 154 -7.60 -7.83 -7.59
C ALA A 154 -8.79 -6.86 -7.63
N ARG A 155 -9.96 -7.29 -7.14
CA ARG A 155 -11.17 -6.47 -7.06
C ARG A 155 -10.99 -5.23 -6.19
N GLN A 156 -10.32 -5.37 -5.06
CA GLN A 156 -10.06 -4.24 -4.18
C GLN A 156 -9.01 -3.30 -4.80
N GLY A 157 -7.99 -3.85 -5.43
CA GLY A 157 -6.98 -3.06 -6.16
C GLY A 157 -7.63 -2.17 -7.22
N GLU A 158 -8.49 -2.73 -8.06
CA GLU A 158 -9.25 -1.97 -9.07
C GLU A 158 -10.13 -0.86 -8.45
N LYS A 159 -10.78 -1.18 -7.31
CA LYS A 159 -11.67 -0.24 -6.62
C LYS A 159 -10.95 0.97 -6.04
N ILE A 160 -9.74 0.78 -5.47
CA ILE A 160 -8.97 1.83 -4.79
C ILE A 160 -7.86 2.44 -5.66
N ALA A 161 -7.64 1.89 -6.85
CA ALA A 161 -6.60 2.36 -7.76
C ALA A 161 -6.79 3.83 -8.12
N TYR A 162 -5.66 4.55 -8.21
CA TYR A 162 -5.66 5.91 -8.73
C TYR A 162 -6.11 5.91 -10.20
N GLU A 163 -7.07 6.77 -10.50
CA GLU A 163 -7.53 7.04 -11.85
C GLU A 163 -6.89 8.35 -12.33
N ALA A 164 -6.18 8.28 -13.46
CA ALA A 164 -5.60 9.47 -14.04
C ALA A 164 -6.76 10.36 -14.52
N GLU A 165 -6.81 11.61 -14.05
CA GLU A 165 -7.67 12.60 -14.65
C GLU A 165 -7.26 12.74 -16.10
N ASP A 166 -8.18 12.42 -17.03
CA ASP A 166 -7.99 12.79 -18.42
C ASP A 166 -7.73 14.29 -18.44
N GLN A 167 -6.58 14.70 -18.95
CA GLN A 167 -6.38 16.09 -19.34
C GLN A 167 -7.48 16.37 -20.36
N LYS A 168 -8.60 16.90 -19.89
CA LYS A 168 -9.55 17.58 -20.77
C LYS A 168 -8.72 18.65 -21.45
N GLU A 169 -8.34 18.35 -22.68
CA GLU A 169 -7.77 19.35 -23.57
C GLU A 169 -8.70 20.57 -23.50
N LEU A 170 -8.13 21.65 -22.99
CA LEU A 170 -8.71 22.98 -23.14
C LEU A 170 -8.67 23.27 -24.63
N ILE A 171 -9.80 23.02 -25.30
CA ILE A 171 -10.10 23.56 -26.64
C ILE A 171 -10.53 25.00 -26.46
#